data_eed21dfb06ea47db8906eac8c8f5c8d8
#
_entry.id   eed21dfb06ea47db8906eac8c8f5c8d8
#
_cell.length_a   1.000
_cell.length_b   1.000
_cell.length_c   1.000
_cell.angle_alpha   90.00
_cell.angle_beta   90.00
_cell.angle_gamma   90.00
#
_symmetry.space_group_name_H-M   'P 1'
#
loop_
_entity.id
_entity.type
_entity.pdbx_description
1 polymer ?
#
loop_
_entity_poly.entity_id
_entity_poly.type
_entity_poly.pdbx_seq_one_letter_code
_entity_poly.pdbx_strand_id
1 'polypeptide(L)'
;MSSDSFRGKRSTASAGGLFPSHAAPNEYLIAHVDGGSRGNPGPAGYGVVITDRAGRKVATLHEYLGHQTNNYAEYHGLLAALDYALKHGHKALKVVGDSELLVKQIRGEYRVKSPSLQDLYQRARQMISQLEWFSIQHTLREGNQEADRLANMAMDKGMGRATVPSAAPTNSGREFNGVVRDGVIVIEGTKLPEGTRVQIRVRD
;
A
#
# COMPACT_ATOMS: atom_id res chain seq x y z
N MET A 1 -0.82 68.97 -12.91
CA MET A 1 -1.99 68.06 -12.99
C MET A 1 -1.47 66.76 -13.54
N SER A 2 -1.05 65.89 -12.65
CA SER A 2 -0.56 64.55 -13.02
C SER A 2 -1.36 63.53 -12.25
N SER A 3 -2.11 62.76 -12.96
CA SER A 3 -2.95 61.66 -12.45
C SER A 3 -2.09 60.39 -12.41
N ASP A 4 -1.72 60.01 -11.24
CA ASP A 4 -0.97 58.78 -10.97
C ASP A 4 -1.96 57.61 -10.92
N SER A 5 -1.82 56.68 -11.86
CA SER A 5 -2.65 55.53 -12.06
C SER A 5 -2.09 54.36 -11.23
N PHE A 6 -2.68 54.12 -10.06
CA PHE A 6 -2.33 53.01 -9.18
C PHE A 6 -2.84 51.72 -9.80
N ARG A 7 -1.98 51.01 -10.52
CA ARG A 7 -2.25 49.70 -11.10
C ARG A 7 -2.01 48.63 -10.03
N GLY A 8 -3.09 48.26 -9.31
CA GLY A 8 -3.06 47.19 -8.34
C GLY A 8 -2.67 45.86 -9.00
N LYS A 9 -1.52 45.32 -8.62
CA LYS A 9 -1.14 43.94 -8.92
C LYS A 9 -2.12 43.01 -8.21
N ARG A 10 -3.01 42.35 -8.98
CA ARG A 10 -3.77 41.19 -8.49
C ARG A 10 -2.76 40.09 -8.27
N SER A 11 -2.45 39.81 -7.02
CA SER A 11 -1.80 38.59 -6.59
C SER A 11 -2.75 37.41 -6.90
N THR A 12 -2.41 36.63 -7.90
CA THR A 12 -3.04 35.33 -8.14
C THR A 12 -2.61 34.43 -6.99
N ALA A 13 -3.48 34.33 -6.00
CA ALA A 13 -3.34 33.29 -4.99
C ALA A 13 -3.37 31.94 -5.73
N SER A 14 -2.22 31.35 -5.92
CA SER A 14 -2.07 29.94 -6.32
C SER A 14 -2.89 29.13 -5.35
N ALA A 15 -3.85 28.37 -5.86
CA ALA A 15 -4.60 27.39 -5.08
C ALA A 15 -3.56 26.43 -4.47
N GLY A 16 -3.25 26.66 -3.19
CA GLY A 16 -2.24 25.90 -2.47
C GLY A 16 -2.64 24.44 -2.46
N GLY A 17 -1.89 23.61 -3.17
CA GLY A 17 -1.95 22.18 -3.01
C GLY A 17 -1.75 21.86 -1.53
N LEU A 18 -2.41 20.81 -1.07
CA LEU A 18 -2.46 20.38 0.33
C LEU A 18 -1.10 20.12 0.96
N PHE A 19 -0.07 20.04 0.14
CA PHE A 19 1.29 19.73 0.51
C PHE A 19 2.19 20.88 0.08
N PRO A 20 2.82 21.59 1.04
CA PRO A 20 3.88 22.51 0.69
C PRO A 20 4.99 21.71 -0.02
N SER A 21 5.45 22.18 -1.16
CA SER A 21 6.54 21.57 -1.94
C SER A 21 7.88 21.82 -1.23
N HIS A 22 8.02 21.33 0.00
CA HIS A 22 9.30 21.30 0.68
C HIS A 22 10.08 20.07 0.21
N ALA A 23 11.39 20.24 0.00
CA ALA A 23 12.29 19.13 -0.26
C ALA A 23 12.11 18.06 0.83
N ALA A 24 12.18 16.77 0.46
CA ALA A 24 12.09 15.69 1.43
C ALA A 24 13.15 15.85 2.51
N PRO A 25 12.81 15.69 3.79
CA PRO A 25 13.78 15.79 4.88
C PRO A 25 14.82 14.66 4.79
N ASN A 26 15.90 14.79 5.56
CA ASN A 26 16.95 13.77 5.58
C ASN A 26 16.47 12.44 6.14
N GLU A 27 15.50 12.47 7.06
CA GLU A 27 14.92 11.29 7.69
C GLU A 27 13.40 11.28 7.51
N TYR A 28 12.88 10.18 7.00
CA TYR A 28 11.45 9.94 6.88
C TYR A 28 11.18 8.44 6.77
N LEU A 29 9.98 8.04 7.16
CA LEU A 29 9.49 6.68 6.92
C LEU A 29 8.87 6.54 5.53
N ILE A 30 8.98 5.35 4.97
CA ILE A 30 8.28 4.95 3.75
C ILE A 30 7.30 3.85 4.14
N ALA A 31 6.01 4.08 3.91
CA ALA A 31 4.96 3.11 4.14
C ALA A 31 4.37 2.64 2.82
N HIS A 32 4.56 1.37 2.48
CA HIS A 32 3.83 0.69 1.43
C HIS A 32 2.50 0.23 1.99
N VAL A 33 1.40 0.67 1.40
CA VAL A 33 0.04 0.39 1.88
C VAL A 33 -0.77 -0.31 0.80
N ASP A 34 -1.56 -1.30 1.21
CA ASP A 34 -2.52 -1.99 0.37
C ASP A 34 -3.79 -2.27 1.17
N GLY A 35 -4.93 -2.23 0.50
CA GLY A 35 -6.22 -2.60 1.05
C GLY A 35 -7.02 -3.38 0.03
N GLY A 36 -7.68 -4.44 0.48
CA GLY A 36 -8.43 -5.29 -0.42
C GLY A 36 -9.73 -5.80 0.17
N SER A 37 -10.64 -6.23 -0.70
CA SER A 37 -11.83 -6.98 -0.31
C SER A 37 -12.11 -8.11 -1.28
N ARG A 38 -12.58 -9.24 -0.75
CA ARG A 38 -13.01 -10.40 -1.54
C ARG A 38 -14.50 -10.28 -1.87
N GLY A 39 -14.78 -9.58 -2.95
CA GLY A 39 -16.06 -8.98 -3.27
C GLY A 39 -16.07 -7.50 -2.91
N ASN A 40 -17.05 -6.72 -3.40
CA ASN A 40 -17.08 -5.28 -3.16
C ASN A 40 -18.52 -4.76 -2.93
N PRO A 41 -19.04 -4.83 -1.66
CA PRO A 41 -18.36 -5.18 -0.42
C PRO A 41 -18.14 -6.68 -0.23
N GLY A 42 -17.19 -7.03 0.65
CA GLY A 42 -16.84 -8.41 1.02
C GLY A 42 -15.88 -8.46 2.21
N PRO A 43 -15.39 -9.65 2.59
CA PRO A 43 -14.33 -9.78 3.57
C PRO A 43 -13.14 -8.90 3.16
N ALA A 44 -12.78 -7.95 3.99
CA ALA A 44 -11.82 -6.90 3.69
C ALA A 44 -10.70 -6.84 4.73
N GLY A 45 -9.54 -6.37 4.31
CA GLY A 45 -8.39 -6.19 5.18
C GLY A 45 -7.33 -5.31 4.55
N TYR A 46 -6.39 -4.84 5.35
CA TYR A 46 -5.27 -4.05 4.85
C TYR A 46 -3.93 -4.66 5.28
N GLY A 47 -2.88 -4.28 4.55
CA GLY A 47 -1.49 -4.55 4.87
C GLY A 47 -0.64 -3.29 4.71
N VAL A 48 0.32 -3.11 5.61
CA VAL A 48 1.27 -2.01 5.58
C VAL A 48 2.67 -2.53 5.88
N VAL A 49 3.64 -2.10 5.09
CA VAL A 49 5.06 -2.34 5.32
C VAL A 49 5.74 -1.00 5.48
N ILE A 50 6.37 -0.80 6.63
CA ILE A 50 7.06 0.46 6.95
C ILE A 50 8.56 0.21 6.94
N THR A 51 9.27 1.04 6.20
CA THR A 51 10.73 1.04 6.12
C THR A 51 11.29 2.42 6.45
N ASP A 52 12.56 2.46 6.83
CA ASP A 52 13.31 3.70 6.84
C ASP A 52 13.79 4.07 5.42
N ARG A 53 14.43 5.23 5.28
CA ARG A 53 14.99 5.70 4.00
C ARG A 53 16.06 4.77 3.42
N ALA A 54 16.74 3.99 4.26
CA ALA A 54 17.75 3.01 3.84
C ALA A 54 17.12 1.67 3.39
N GLY A 55 15.79 1.57 3.41
CA GLY A 55 15.05 0.36 3.05
C GLY A 55 15.01 -0.70 4.14
N ARG A 56 15.50 -0.41 5.35
CA ARG A 56 15.42 -1.34 6.47
C ARG A 56 13.98 -1.37 6.99
N LYS A 57 13.44 -2.57 7.15
CA LYS A 57 12.08 -2.77 7.66
C LYS A 57 11.98 -2.35 9.12
N VAL A 58 11.04 -1.45 9.40
CA VAL A 58 10.76 -0.89 10.73
C VAL A 58 9.56 -1.58 11.36
N ALA A 59 8.48 -1.77 10.58
CA ALA A 59 7.26 -2.42 11.04
C ALA A 59 6.45 -3.04 9.89
N THR A 60 5.57 -3.97 10.27
CA THR A 60 4.50 -4.48 9.40
C THR A 60 3.19 -4.44 10.17
N LEU A 61 2.13 -3.94 9.52
CA LEU A 61 0.79 -3.86 10.12
C LEU A 61 -0.18 -4.56 9.18
N HIS A 62 -1.17 -5.23 9.74
CA HIS A 62 -2.27 -5.81 8.97
C HIS A 62 -3.46 -6.09 9.87
N GLU A 63 -4.67 -5.92 9.35
CA GLU A 63 -5.89 -6.13 10.11
C GLU A 63 -7.04 -6.55 9.19
N TYR A 64 -7.88 -7.44 9.70
CA TYR A 64 -9.15 -7.81 9.08
C TYR A 64 -10.23 -6.82 9.50
N LEU A 65 -10.95 -6.26 8.53
CA LEU A 65 -11.93 -5.20 8.74
C LEU A 65 -13.39 -5.68 8.71
N GLY A 66 -13.62 -6.99 8.67
CA GLY A 66 -14.96 -7.54 8.46
C GLY A 66 -15.41 -7.39 7.01
N HIS A 67 -16.72 -7.20 6.81
CA HIS A 67 -17.34 -7.06 5.48
C HIS A 67 -17.36 -5.60 5.06
N GLN A 68 -16.44 -5.18 4.19
CA GLN A 68 -16.25 -3.80 3.76
C GLN A 68 -15.93 -3.70 2.26
N THR A 69 -15.90 -2.47 1.74
CA THR A 69 -15.46 -2.20 0.37
C THR A 69 -13.95 -2.14 0.24
N ASN A 70 -13.45 -2.34 -0.98
CA ASN A 70 -12.02 -2.19 -1.28
C ASN A 70 -11.49 -0.81 -0.87
N ASN A 71 -12.16 0.27 -1.28
CA ASN A 71 -11.74 1.62 -0.94
C ASN A 71 -11.71 1.89 0.56
N TYR A 72 -12.61 1.28 1.33
CA TYR A 72 -12.59 1.37 2.79
C TYR A 72 -11.32 0.74 3.37
N ALA A 73 -10.92 -0.41 2.87
CA ALA A 73 -9.70 -1.08 3.30
C ALA A 73 -8.43 -0.29 2.93
N GLU A 74 -8.39 0.32 1.75
CA GLU A 74 -7.31 1.20 1.31
C GLU A 74 -7.11 2.39 2.25
N TYR A 75 -8.21 3.06 2.63
CA TYR A 75 -8.16 4.15 3.61
C TYR A 75 -7.67 3.68 4.98
N HIS A 76 -8.05 2.49 5.42
CA HIS A 76 -7.59 1.92 6.69
C HIS A 76 -6.08 1.62 6.66
N GLY A 77 -5.53 1.14 5.56
CA GLY A 77 -4.09 0.99 5.39
C GLY A 77 -3.35 2.32 5.51
N LEU A 78 -3.85 3.38 4.85
CA LEU A 78 -3.30 4.74 5.00
C LEU A 78 -3.36 5.23 6.45
N LEU A 79 -4.52 5.09 7.11
CA LEU A 79 -4.69 5.53 8.50
C LEU A 79 -3.77 4.77 9.46
N ALA A 80 -3.57 3.48 9.25
CA ALA A 80 -2.64 2.66 10.05
C ALA A 80 -1.19 3.14 9.89
N ALA A 81 -0.76 3.49 8.68
CA ALA A 81 0.56 4.05 8.44
C ALA A 81 0.77 5.41 9.11
N LEU A 82 -0.23 6.30 9.03
CA LEU A 82 -0.23 7.61 9.68
C LEU A 82 -0.20 7.48 11.21
N ASP A 83 -1.05 6.61 11.77
CA ASP A 83 -1.13 6.34 13.20
C ASP A 83 0.21 5.82 13.75
N TYR A 84 0.83 4.89 13.03
CA TYR A 84 2.16 4.39 13.37
C TYR A 84 3.19 5.52 13.42
N ALA A 85 3.28 6.34 12.38
CA ALA A 85 4.23 7.43 12.32
C ALA A 85 4.05 8.42 13.49
N LEU A 86 2.82 8.85 13.75
CA LEU A 86 2.51 9.81 14.82
C LEU A 86 2.77 9.22 16.21
N LYS A 87 2.35 7.99 16.47
CA LYS A 87 2.56 7.32 17.78
C LYS A 87 4.02 7.09 18.13
N HIS A 88 4.87 6.90 17.12
CA HIS A 88 6.30 6.70 17.32
C HIS A 88 7.13 7.99 17.16
N GLY A 89 6.47 9.16 17.11
CA GLY A 89 7.14 10.46 17.05
C GLY A 89 7.81 10.80 15.71
N HIS A 90 7.49 10.05 14.64
CA HIS A 90 7.98 10.36 13.30
C HIS A 90 7.20 11.53 12.71
N LYS A 91 7.91 12.54 12.23
CA LYS A 91 7.33 13.78 11.72
C LYS A 91 7.26 13.83 10.19
N ALA A 92 7.85 12.84 9.54
CA ALA A 92 7.93 12.76 8.08
C ALA A 92 7.57 11.36 7.58
N LEU A 93 6.60 11.30 6.66
CA LEU A 93 6.09 10.05 6.12
C LEU A 93 5.86 10.17 4.61
N LYS A 94 6.41 9.20 3.87
CA LYS A 94 6.08 8.93 2.48
C LYS A 94 5.19 7.69 2.41
N VAL A 95 4.02 7.83 1.81
CA VAL A 95 3.11 6.69 1.55
C VAL A 95 3.21 6.30 0.08
N VAL A 96 3.25 5.01 -0.17
CA VAL A 96 3.27 4.40 -1.50
C VAL A 96 2.15 3.36 -1.55
N GLY A 97 1.26 3.44 -2.52
CA GLY A 97 0.14 2.50 -2.71
C GLY A 97 -0.24 2.36 -4.17
N ASP A 98 -0.93 1.30 -4.51
CA ASP A 98 -1.38 0.99 -5.87
C ASP A 98 -2.84 1.43 -6.15
N SER A 99 -3.49 2.06 -5.16
CA SER A 99 -4.80 2.68 -5.32
C SER A 99 -4.67 4.10 -5.89
N GLU A 100 -4.79 4.24 -7.20
CA GLU A 100 -4.76 5.54 -7.87
C GLU A 100 -5.87 6.48 -7.33
N LEU A 101 -7.05 5.91 -7.03
CA LEU A 101 -8.17 6.67 -6.47
C LEU A 101 -7.82 7.27 -5.11
N LEU A 102 -7.28 6.47 -4.18
CA LEU A 102 -6.86 6.95 -2.86
C LEU A 102 -5.81 8.07 -3.01
N VAL A 103 -4.79 7.85 -3.83
CA VAL A 103 -3.71 8.83 -4.05
C VAL A 103 -4.28 10.16 -4.57
N LYS A 104 -5.15 10.13 -5.59
CA LYS A 104 -5.78 11.33 -6.16
C LYS A 104 -6.71 12.04 -5.18
N GLN A 105 -7.43 11.28 -4.35
CA GLN A 105 -8.28 11.86 -3.30
C GLN A 105 -7.47 12.55 -2.23
N ILE A 106 -6.42 11.91 -1.72
CA ILE A 106 -5.55 12.51 -0.68
C ILE A 106 -4.81 13.74 -1.22
N ARG A 107 -4.40 13.74 -2.49
CA ARG A 107 -3.81 14.92 -3.14
C ARG A 107 -4.83 16.05 -3.40
N GLY A 108 -6.13 15.78 -3.24
CA GLY A 108 -7.18 16.76 -3.53
C GLY A 108 -7.53 16.90 -5.01
N GLU A 109 -7.00 16.03 -5.87
CA GLU A 109 -7.29 16.00 -7.30
C GLU A 109 -8.71 15.44 -7.56
N TYR A 110 -9.17 14.51 -6.71
CA TYR A 110 -10.50 13.90 -6.78
C TYR A 110 -11.28 14.14 -5.50
N ARG A 111 -12.57 14.40 -5.64
CA ARG A 111 -13.50 14.54 -4.51
C ARG A 111 -13.89 13.17 -3.95
N VAL A 112 -13.95 13.05 -2.63
CA VAL A 112 -14.55 11.91 -1.93
C VAL A 112 -16.07 12.10 -1.90
N LYS A 113 -16.81 11.29 -2.67
CA LYS A 113 -18.26 11.38 -2.78
C LYS A 113 -19.00 10.44 -1.82
N SER A 114 -18.39 9.31 -1.48
CA SER A 114 -18.99 8.31 -0.58
C SER A 114 -19.00 8.82 0.86
N PRO A 115 -20.18 8.87 1.53
CA PRO A 115 -20.27 9.29 2.93
C PRO A 115 -19.38 8.46 3.86
N SER A 116 -19.33 7.14 3.68
CA SER A 116 -18.52 6.23 4.49
C SER A 116 -17.02 6.47 4.34
N LEU A 117 -16.57 7.07 3.25
CA LEU A 117 -15.16 7.42 3.04
C LEU A 117 -14.84 8.86 3.45
N GLN A 118 -15.84 9.74 3.56
CA GLN A 118 -15.61 11.13 3.95
C GLN A 118 -15.01 11.24 5.36
N ASP A 119 -15.52 10.46 6.31
CA ASP A 119 -14.99 10.46 7.68
C ASP A 119 -13.52 9.95 7.72
N LEU A 120 -13.23 8.89 6.98
CA LEU A 120 -11.86 8.36 6.86
C LEU A 120 -10.93 9.38 6.20
N TYR A 121 -11.39 10.04 5.15
CA TYR A 121 -10.66 11.11 4.47
C TYR A 121 -10.37 12.28 5.41
N GLN A 122 -11.37 12.78 6.16
CA GLN A 122 -11.17 13.87 7.12
C GLN A 122 -10.18 13.48 8.21
N ARG A 123 -10.30 12.26 8.74
CA ARG A 123 -9.35 11.73 9.72
C ARG A 123 -7.93 11.65 9.14
N ALA A 124 -7.77 11.14 7.93
CA ALA A 124 -6.46 11.10 7.27
C ALA A 124 -5.87 12.52 7.11
N ARG A 125 -6.70 13.49 6.67
CA ARG A 125 -6.30 14.89 6.54
C ARG A 125 -5.84 15.49 7.86
N GLN A 126 -6.56 15.24 8.94
CA GLN A 126 -6.22 15.70 10.29
C GLN A 126 -4.89 15.09 10.76
N MET A 127 -4.66 13.81 10.51
CA MET A 127 -3.42 13.15 10.89
C MET A 127 -2.24 13.65 10.05
N ILE A 128 -2.43 13.85 8.75
CA ILE A 128 -1.42 14.42 7.86
C ILE A 128 -1.00 15.82 8.31
N SER A 129 -1.95 16.66 8.79
CA SER A 129 -1.63 18.01 9.27
C SER A 129 -0.76 18.04 10.53
N GLN A 130 -0.59 16.93 11.22
CA GLN A 130 0.31 16.80 12.38
C GLN A 130 1.75 16.42 11.99
N LEU A 131 1.96 16.05 10.73
CA LEU A 131 3.30 15.77 10.20
C LEU A 131 3.95 17.03 9.69
N GLU A 132 5.26 17.14 9.83
CA GLU A 132 6.06 18.24 9.26
C GLU A 132 6.24 18.05 7.73
N TRP A 133 6.25 16.80 7.27
CA TRP A 133 6.34 16.46 5.87
C TRP A 133 5.54 15.21 5.55
N PHE A 134 4.76 15.28 4.48
CA PHE A 134 3.98 14.14 3.98
C PHE A 134 4.04 14.09 2.45
N SER A 135 4.16 12.91 1.90
CA SER A 135 4.04 12.64 0.47
C SER A 135 3.27 11.35 0.24
N ILE A 136 2.44 11.32 -0.79
CA ILE A 136 1.77 10.09 -1.23
C ILE A 136 2.01 9.87 -2.72
N GLN A 137 2.36 8.65 -3.11
CA GLN A 137 2.68 8.27 -4.48
C GLN A 137 1.95 7.01 -4.88
N HIS A 138 1.52 6.98 -6.14
CA HIS A 138 1.03 5.77 -6.78
C HIS A 138 2.22 4.91 -7.25
N THR A 139 2.09 3.60 -7.09
CA THR A 139 3.01 2.60 -7.64
C THR A 139 2.23 1.54 -8.41
N LEU A 140 2.91 0.81 -9.28
CA LEU A 140 2.33 -0.38 -9.87
C LEU A 140 2.28 -1.52 -8.83
N ARG A 141 1.39 -2.48 -9.05
CA ARG A 141 1.16 -3.59 -8.12
C ARG A 141 2.41 -4.43 -7.82
N GLU A 142 3.30 -4.54 -8.83
CA GLU A 142 4.59 -5.22 -8.65
C GLU A 142 5.47 -4.56 -7.59
N GLY A 143 5.34 -3.26 -7.38
CA GLY A 143 6.04 -2.51 -6.34
C GLY A 143 5.38 -2.56 -4.96
N ASN A 144 4.20 -3.23 -4.80
CA ASN A 144 3.42 -3.26 -3.57
C ASN A 144 3.13 -4.68 -3.03
N GLN A 145 3.82 -5.69 -3.55
CA GLN A 145 3.53 -7.12 -3.32
C GLN A 145 3.52 -7.54 -1.83
N GLU A 146 4.40 -6.97 -1.01
CA GLU A 146 4.45 -7.34 0.40
C GLU A 146 3.26 -6.80 1.19
N ALA A 147 2.81 -5.57 0.90
CA ALA A 147 1.60 -5.01 1.49
C ALA A 147 0.35 -5.78 1.03
N ASP A 148 0.24 -6.11 -0.27
CA ASP A 148 -0.82 -6.98 -0.82
C ASP A 148 -0.87 -8.34 -0.10
N ARG A 149 0.30 -8.99 0.09
CA ARG A 149 0.38 -10.25 0.83
C ARG A 149 -0.13 -10.12 2.27
N LEU A 150 0.20 -9.05 2.96
CA LEU A 150 -0.28 -8.79 4.33
C LEU A 150 -1.79 -8.56 4.37
N ALA A 151 -2.35 -7.80 3.42
CA ALA A 151 -3.80 -7.60 3.30
C ALA A 151 -4.53 -8.92 3.07
N ASN A 152 -4.02 -9.76 2.16
CA ASN A 152 -4.55 -11.09 1.91
C ASN A 152 -4.48 -12.00 3.15
N MET A 153 -3.36 -11.98 3.87
CA MET A 153 -3.18 -12.74 5.11
C MET A 153 -4.18 -12.30 6.20
N ALA A 154 -4.43 -10.99 6.32
CA ALA A 154 -5.43 -10.45 7.23
C ALA A 154 -6.83 -10.99 6.92
N MET A 155 -7.23 -10.96 5.66
CA MET A 155 -8.52 -11.50 5.20
C MET A 155 -8.63 -13.00 5.43
N ASP A 156 -7.60 -13.80 5.15
CA ASP A 156 -7.59 -15.25 5.37
C ASP A 156 -7.78 -15.58 6.85
N LYS A 157 -7.01 -14.93 7.72
CA LYS A 157 -7.12 -15.09 9.17
C LYS A 157 -8.51 -14.71 9.68
N GLY A 158 -9.05 -13.58 9.21
CA GLY A 158 -10.37 -13.09 9.63
C GLY A 158 -11.52 -13.98 9.18
N MET A 159 -11.35 -14.73 8.07
CA MET A 159 -12.32 -15.72 7.58
C MET A 159 -12.14 -17.11 8.18
N GLY A 160 -11.25 -17.28 9.17
CA GLY A 160 -10.96 -18.59 9.75
C GLY A 160 -10.28 -19.56 8.79
N ARG A 161 -9.76 -19.06 7.65
CA ARG A 161 -8.93 -19.88 6.76
C ARG A 161 -7.56 -19.98 7.40
N ALA A 162 -7.07 -21.22 7.60
CA ALA A 162 -5.72 -21.43 8.06
C ALA A 162 -4.77 -20.65 7.12
N THR A 163 -4.09 -19.66 7.67
CA THR A 163 -2.97 -19.05 6.97
C THR A 163 -1.89 -20.13 6.92
N VAL A 164 -1.88 -20.90 5.83
CA VAL A 164 -0.65 -21.60 5.50
C VAL A 164 0.38 -20.50 5.38
N PRO A 165 1.46 -20.47 6.17
CA PRO A 165 2.49 -19.49 5.97
C PRO A 165 2.90 -19.65 4.51
N SER A 166 2.51 -18.71 3.66
CA SER A 166 3.10 -18.61 2.35
C SER A 166 4.55 -18.28 2.66
N ALA A 167 5.38 -19.32 2.67
CA ALA A 167 6.82 -19.12 2.69
C ALA A 167 7.08 -18.02 1.68
N ALA A 168 7.71 -16.94 2.13
CA ALA A 168 8.29 -16.00 1.21
C ALA A 168 8.90 -16.82 0.07
N PRO A 169 8.84 -16.39 -1.17
CA PRO A 169 9.66 -17.01 -2.18
C PRO A 169 11.12 -16.78 -1.76
N THR A 170 11.58 -17.60 -0.83
CA THR A 170 13.00 -17.90 -0.77
C THR A 170 13.22 -18.59 -2.10
N ASN A 171 13.82 -17.86 -3.01
CA ASN A 171 14.36 -18.38 -4.24
C ASN A 171 15.58 -19.26 -3.93
N SER A 172 15.43 -20.14 -2.94
CA SER A 172 16.11 -21.39 -2.80
C SER A 172 15.29 -22.41 -3.59
N GLY A 173 15.22 -22.20 -4.90
CA GLY A 173 14.64 -23.16 -5.81
C GLY A 173 15.39 -24.47 -5.62
N ARG A 174 14.76 -25.41 -4.91
CA ARG A 174 15.18 -26.80 -5.08
C ARG A 174 14.90 -27.11 -6.55
N GLU A 175 15.96 -27.11 -7.34
CA GLU A 175 15.87 -27.60 -8.72
C GLU A 175 15.80 -29.15 -8.65
N PHE A 176 14.76 -29.68 -9.26
CA PHE A 176 14.62 -31.11 -9.45
C PHE A 176 14.81 -31.41 -10.93
N ASN A 177 15.57 -32.45 -11.22
CA ASN A 177 15.63 -32.97 -12.58
C ASN A 177 14.41 -33.84 -12.86
N GLY A 178 13.82 -33.67 -14.01
CA GLY A 178 12.67 -34.47 -14.45
C GLY A 178 12.73 -34.67 -15.96
N VAL A 179 12.17 -35.75 -16.42
CA VAL A 179 12.05 -36.07 -17.84
C VAL A 179 10.57 -36.19 -18.22
N VAL A 180 10.27 -35.81 -19.46
CA VAL A 180 8.93 -36.02 -20.02
C VAL A 180 8.86 -37.45 -20.57
N ARG A 181 7.92 -38.25 -20.08
CA ARG A 181 7.57 -39.58 -20.63
C ARG A 181 6.06 -39.64 -20.83
N ASP A 182 5.66 -39.98 -22.02
CA ASP A 182 4.23 -40.15 -22.38
C ASP A 182 3.35 -38.93 -22.01
N GLY A 183 3.91 -37.70 -22.17
CA GLY A 183 3.19 -36.46 -21.85
C GLY A 183 3.13 -36.11 -20.36
N VAL A 184 3.74 -36.91 -19.48
CA VAL A 184 3.82 -36.69 -18.04
C VAL A 184 5.24 -36.32 -17.63
N ILE A 185 5.38 -35.37 -16.71
CA ILE A 185 6.69 -35.01 -16.17
C ILE A 185 6.97 -35.89 -14.95
N VAL A 186 8.01 -36.68 -15.06
CA VAL A 186 8.49 -37.54 -13.98
C VAL A 186 9.69 -36.86 -13.31
N ILE A 187 9.57 -36.56 -12.02
CA ILE A 187 10.66 -35.96 -11.23
C ILE A 187 11.53 -37.09 -10.69
N GLU A 188 12.81 -37.00 -10.92
CA GLU A 188 13.77 -38.01 -10.48
C GLU A 188 14.21 -37.76 -9.02
N GLY A 189 14.27 -38.82 -8.22
CA GLY A 189 14.91 -38.83 -6.92
C GLY A 189 14.06 -38.35 -5.72
N THR A 190 12.82 -37.89 -5.92
CA THR A 190 11.97 -37.47 -4.79
C THR A 190 10.48 -37.57 -5.09
N LYS A 191 9.67 -37.80 -4.05
CA LYS A 191 8.22 -37.62 -4.13
C LYS A 191 7.85 -36.27 -3.55
N LEU A 192 7.17 -35.45 -4.32
CA LEU A 192 6.60 -34.20 -3.82
C LEU A 192 5.28 -34.50 -3.10
N PRO A 193 4.97 -33.78 -2.01
CA PRO A 193 3.67 -33.90 -1.34
C PRO A 193 2.51 -33.58 -2.29
N GLU A 194 1.37 -34.20 -2.06
CA GLU A 194 0.16 -33.93 -2.83
C GLU A 194 -0.23 -32.44 -2.74
N GLY A 195 -0.63 -31.83 -3.86
CA GLY A 195 -0.96 -30.40 -3.92
C GLY A 195 0.23 -29.44 -4.06
N THR A 196 1.47 -29.96 -4.15
CA THR A 196 2.65 -29.12 -4.40
C THR A 196 2.55 -28.46 -5.77
N ARG A 197 2.61 -27.13 -5.83
CA ARG A 197 2.70 -26.38 -7.09
C ARG A 197 4.15 -26.33 -7.55
N VAL A 198 4.40 -26.69 -8.79
CA VAL A 198 5.72 -26.65 -9.41
C VAL A 198 5.70 -25.71 -10.62
N GLN A 199 6.78 -24.97 -10.80
CA GLN A 199 7.01 -24.20 -12.00
C GLN A 199 8.07 -24.91 -12.82
N ILE A 200 7.75 -25.20 -14.08
CA ILE A 200 8.61 -25.98 -14.96
C ILE A 200 9.30 -25.04 -15.92
N ARG A 201 10.61 -25.17 -16.03
CA ARG A 201 11.41 -24.50 -17.05
C ARG A 201 12.10 -25.58 -17.89
N VAL A 202 11.77 -25.63 -19.16
CA VAL A 202 12.46 -26.52 -20.13
C VAL A 202 13.82 -25.91 -20.43
N ARG A 203 14.85 -26.73 -20.40
CA ARG A 203 16.20 -26.40 -20.90
C ARG A 203 16.42 -27.25 -22.15
N ASP A 204 16.75 -26.61 -23.26
CA ASP A 204 17.21 -27.26 -24.48
C ASP A 204 18.62 -27.79 -24.30
#